data_e019248a087e1d30045b4fbb2fe8e2da
#
_entry.id   e019248a087e1d30045b4fbb2fe8e2da
#
_cell.length_a   1.000
_cell.length_b   1.000
_cell.length_c   1.000
_cell.angle_alpha   90.00
_cell.angle_beta   90.00
_cell.angle_gamma   90.00
#
_symmetry.space_group_name_H-M   'P 1'
#
loop_
_entity.id
_entity.type
_entity.pdbx_description
1 polymer ?
#
loop_
_entity_poly.entity_id
_entity_poly.type
_entity_poly.pdbx_seq_one_letter_code
_entity_poly.pdbx_strand_id
1 'polypeptide(L)'
;MNGYVRKKKKFNFAEFFFLCVILAIPIIHFLVFWLYVNFDSILMAFQYKKGGQVLWGFENYLRLWKDLHAEYSEFWMALRNTLTFFFANLFITLPVSLVLCYFFFKKIWGYKVFRFVFYLPSIVAASVYVVLFKYLIATNGVLGAIMEGAGVEFDSLLFNVETSLPTILFYTVMTSFGGNIILLGGAMNHIDGGIIEAAKLDGCGMFTEMVKIVVPLIWPTLSTLIIFAFVGLFSASGPILLFLNDKGSDMEANTMSFWIYSQVYFSGEYYYPSAIGLVLTAIGYPIAMFVKWGLNKLLDTVEM
;
A
#
# COMPACT_ATOMS: atom_id res chain seq x y z
N MET A 1 -28.14 5.57 -42.93
CA MET A 1 -28.75 6.05 -41.69
C MET A 1 -29.63 4.99 -41.10
N ASN A 2 -29.11 4.10 -40.28
CA ASN A 2 -29.91 3.09 -39.60
C ASN A 2 -29.95 3.50 -38.11
N GLY A 3 -31.08 4.09 -37.70
CA GLY A 3 -31.36 4.46 -36.34
C GLY A 3 -31.55 3.22 -35.47
N TYR A 4 -30.58 2.92 -34.61
CA TYR A 4 -30.75 1.95 -33.53
C TYR A 4 -31.77 2.51 -32.52
N VAL A 5 -33.04 2.13 -32.69
CA VAL A 5 -34.06 2.37 -31.67
C VAL A 5 -33.75 1.50 -30.46
N ARG A 6 -33.21 2.11 -29.41
CA ARG A 6 -32.97 1.49 -28.10
C ARG A 6 -34.34 1.09 -27.52
N LYS A 7 -34.75 -0.16 -27.69
CA LYS A 7 -35.96 -0.70 -27.06
C LYS A 7 -35.84 -0.50 -25.54
N LYS A 8 -36.72 0.30 -24.94
CA LYS A 8 -36.86 0.41 -23.48
C LYS A 8 -37.12 -0.99 -22.93
N LYS A 9 -36.14 -1.56 -22.19
CA LYS A 9 -36.31 -2.86 -21.52
C LYS A 9 -37.51 -2.73 -20.57
N LYS A 10 -38.54 -3.56 -20.74
CA LYS A 10 -39.66 -3.61 -19.84
C LYS A 10 -39.14 -4.01 -18.46
N PHE A 11 -39.61 -3.29 -17.41
CA PHE A 11 -39.25 -3.61 -16.03
C PHE A 11 -39.76 -5.01 -15.71
N ASN A 12 -38.83 -5.94 -15.43
CA ASN A 12 -39.13 -7.32 -15.07
C ASN A 12 -39.02 -7.44 -13.55
N PHE A 13 -40.17 -7.58 -12.87
CA PHE A 13 -40.25 -7.67 -11.42
C PHE A 13 -39.45 -8.86 -10.87
N ALA A 14 -39.38 -9.99 -11.59
CA ALA A 14 -38.61 -11.15 -11.18
C ALA A 14 -37.09 -10.89 -11.24
N GLU A 15 -36.62 -10.19 -12.29
CA GLU A 15 -35.21 -9.77 -12.37
C GLU A 15 -34.84 -8.78 -11.26
N PHE A 16 -35.74 -7.84 -10.98
CA PHE A 16 -35.53 -6.86 -9.89
C PHE A 16 -35.51 -7.53 -8.52
N PHE A 17 -36.44 -8.44 -8.25
CA PHE A 17 -36.48 -9.18 -6.99
C PHE A 17 -35.23 -10.04 -6.80
N PHE A 18 -34.78 -10.73 -7.85
CA PHE A 18 -33.56 -11.51 -7.85
C PHE A 18 -32.31 -10.64 -7.55
N LEU A 19 -32.22 -9.48 -8.19
CA LEU A 19 -31.14 -8.51 -7.91
C LEU A 19 -31.19 -8.00 -6.46
N CYS A 20 -32.39 -7.69 -5.94
CA CYS A 20 -32.55 -7.27 -4.54
C CYS A 20 -32.08 -8.35 -3.56
N VAL A 21 -32.44 -9.63 -3.81
CA VAL A 21 -32.01 -10.73 -2.94
C VAL A 21 -30.51 -10.93 -2.96
N ILE A 22 -29.88 -10.91 -4.14
CA ILE A 22 -28.41 -11.07 -4.26
C ILE A 22 -27.68 -9.89 -3.65
N LEU A 23 -28.16 -8.66 -3.85
CA LEU A 23 -27.51 -7.45 -3.36
C LEU A 23 -27.82 -7.16 -1.88
N ALA A 24 -28.84 -7.79 -1.29
CA ALA A 24 -29.22 -7.54 0.10
C ALA A 24 -28.05 -7.80 1.07
N ILE A 25 -27.36 -8.92 0.93
CA ILE A 25 -26.23 -9.27 1.81
C ILE A 25 -25.09 -8.25 1.69
N PRO A 26 -24.54 -7.94 0.49
CA PRO A 26 -23.50 -6.91 0.34
C PRO A 26 -23.95 -5.52 0.82
N ILE A 27 -25.19 -5.13 0.55
CA ILE A 27 -25.71 -3.82 0.97
C ILE A 27 -25.82 -3.74 2.49
N ILE A 28 -26.39 -4.76 3.15
CA ILE A 28 -26.49 -4.79 4.62
C ILE A 28 -25.09 -4.77 5.24
N HIS A 29 -24.19 -5.59 4.71
CA HIS A 29 -22.80 -5.59 5.15
C HIS A 29 -22.16 -4.20 5.02
N PHE A 30 -22.33 -3.53 3.88
CA PHE A 30 -21.82 -2.18 3.65
C PHE A 30 -22.43 -1.17 4.63
N LEU A 31 -23.75 -1.19 4.84
CA LEU A 31 -24.43 -0.26 5.74
C LEU A 31 -23.99 -0.45 7.20
N VAL A 32 -23.85 -1.69 7.66
CA VAL A 32 -23.51 -1.99 9.06
C VAL A 32 -22.02 -1.82 9.30
N PHE A 33 -21.17 -2.48 8.53
CA PHE A 33 -19.72 -2.55 8.82
C PHE A 33 -18.92 -1.42 8.21
N TRP A 34 -19.45 -0.73 7.20
CA TRP A 34 -18.72 0.38 6.61
C TRP A 34 -19.36 1.72 6.95
N LEU A 35 -20.62 1.93 6.64
CA LEU A 35 -21.26 3.24 6.84
C LEU A 35 -21.40 3.57 8.33
N TYR A 36 -21.99 2.67 9.12
CA TYR A 36 -22.20 2.89 10.55
C TYR A 36 -20.89 3.06 11.31
N VAL A 37 -19.90 2.16 11.10
CA VAL A 37 -18.60 2.21 11.79
C VAL A 37 -17.80 3.47 11.42
N ASN A 38 -17.77 3.87 10.14
CA ASN A 38 -17.09 5.11 9.75
C ASN A 38 -17.81 6.35 10.29
N PHE A 39 -19.15 6.35 10.31
CA PHE A 39 -19.90 7.46 10.90
C PHE A 39 -19.63 7.59 12.40
N ASP A 40 -19.62 6.49 13.13
CA ASP A 40 -19.29 6.47 14.56
C ASP A 40 -17.84 6.95 14.81
N SER A 41 -16.89 6.52 14.00
CA SER A 41 -15.49 7.00 14.06
C SER A 41 -15.40 8.52 13.81
N ILE A 42 -16.20 9.07 12.89
CA ILE A 42 -16.27 10.52 12.66
C ILE A 42 -16.83 11.23 13.89
N LEU A 43 -17.87 10.68 14.53
CA LEU A 43 -18.42 11.25 15.75
C LEU A 43 -17.41 11.22 16.91
N MET A 44 -16.68 10.11 17.07
CA MET A 44 -15.61 9.98 18.07
C MET A 44 -14.50 11.03 17.89
N ALA A 45 -14.21 11.45 16.68
CA ALA A 45 -13.22 12.51 16.42
C ALA A 45 -13.56 13.85 17.08
N PHE A 46 -14.85 14.11 17.34
CA PHE A 46 -15.36 15.30 18.01
C PHE A 46 -15.73 15.06 19.48
N GLN A 47 -15.40 13.90 20.02
CA GLN A 47 -15.62 13.55 21.42
C GLN A 47 -14.30 13.43 22.16
N TYR A 48 -14.32 13.77 23.45
CA TYR A 48 -13.14 13.57 24.33
C TYR A 48 -13.61 13.17 25.73
N LYS A 49 -12.72 12.52 26.48
CA LYS A 49 -13.02 12.03 27.83
C LYS A 49 -12.42 12.95 28.89
N LYS A 50 -13.26 13.45 29.80
CA LYS A 50 -12.80 14.27 30.92
C LYS A 50 -13.56 13.86 32.20
N GLY A 51 -12.82 13.50 33.24
CA GLY A 51 -13.42 13.06 34.51
C GLY A 51 -14.32 11.84 34.42
N GLY A 52 -14.07 10.93 33.46
CA GLY A 52 -14.90 9.73 33.22
C GLY A 52 -16.12 9.97 32.36
N GLN A 53 -16.45 11.20 32.00
CA GLN A 53 -17.55 11.54 31.11
C GLN A 53 -17.07 11.84 29.69
N VAL A 54 -17.87 11.45 28.69
CA VAL A 54 -17.62 11.75 27.28
C VAL A 54 -18.31 13.10 26.97
N LEU A 55 -17.51 14.05 26.52
CA LEU A 55 -17.93 15.41 26.17
C LEU A 55 -17.69 15.64 24.67
N TRP A 56 -18.47 16.53 24.08
CA TRP A 56 -18.30 16.99 22.71
C TRP A 56 -17.44 18.24 22.66
N GLY A 57 -16.46 18.26 21.73
CA GLY A 57 -15.60 19.43 21.55
C GLY A 57 -14.43 19.18 20.61
N PHE A 58 -13.55 20.16 20.49
CA PHE A 58 -12.38 20.16 19.61
C PHE A 58 -11.07 19.88 20.37
N GLU A 59 -11.14 19.31 21.57
CA GLU A 59 -9.95 19.07 22.42
C GLU A 59 -8.92 18.17 21.74
N ASN A 60 -9.36 17.16 20.97
CA ASN A 60 -8.47 16.28 20.19
C ASN A 60 -7.68 17.06 19.12
N TYR A 61 -8.30 18.05 18.49
CA TYR A 61 -7.64 18.90 17.49
C TYR A 61 -6.67 19.89 18.13
N LEU A 62 -6.98 20.39 19.34
CA LEU A 62 -6.05 21.19 20.13
C LEU A 62 -4.85 20.36 20.59
N ARG A 63 -5.06 19.10 20.97
CA ARG A 63 -3.98 18.16 21.28
C ARG A 63 -3.13 17.90 20.02
N LEU A 64 -3.74 17.63 18.89
CA LEU A 64 -3.03 17.47 17.61
C LEU A 64 -2.19 18.72 17.27
N TRP A 65 -2.76 19.91 17.47
CA TRP A 65 -2.04 21.15 17.25
C TRP A 65 -0.80 21.27 18.14
N LYS A 66 -0.89 20.85 19.40
CA LYS A 66 0.26 20.82 20.32
C LYS A 66 1.30 19.80 19.88
N ASP A 67 0.88 18.59 19.46
CA ASP A 67 1.78 17.55 18.99
C ASP A 67 2.50 17.96 17.69
N LEU A 68 1.84 18.74 16.82
CA LEU A 68 2.45 19.33 15.63
C LEU A 68 3.53 20.38 15.94
N HIS A 69 3.46 21.06 17.10
CA HIS A 69 4.44 22.07 17.52
C HIS A 69 5.45 21.52 18.52
N ALA A 70 5.30 20.29 18.97
CA ALA A 70 6.26 19.64 19.84
C ALA A 70 7.50 19.19 19.05
N GLU A 71 8.68 19.56 19.53
CA GLU A 71 9.96 19.32 18.87
C GLU A 71 10.27 17.83 18.71
N TYR A 72 9.79 16.99 19.66
CA TYR A 72 9.93 15.53 19.68
C TYR A 72 8.57 14.90 19.96
N SER A 73 7.72 14.75 18.93
CA SER A 73 6.45 14.05 19.08
C SER A 73 6.44 12.72 18.33
N GLU A 74 5.79 11.71 18.91
CA GLU A 74 5.53 10.44 18.23
C GLU A 74 4.79 10.63 16.89
N PHE A 75 4.01 11.71 16.77
CA PHE A 75 3.33 12.09 15.55
C PHE A 75 4.31 12.33 14.40
N TRP A 76 5.36 13.15 14.62
CA TRP A 76 6.35 13.44 13.57
C TRP A 76 7.20 12.23 13.22
N MET A 77 7.56 11.41 14.22
CA MET A 77 8.24 10.14 13.98
C MET A 77 7.38 9.22 13.10
N ALA A 78 6.12 9.01 13.47
CA ALA A 78 5.19 8.17 12.72
C ALA A 78 4.93 8.70 11.31
N LEU A 79 4.82 10.02 11.14
CA LEU A 79 4.65 10.66 9.83
C LEU A 79 5.88 10.48 8.95
N ARG A 80 7.08 10.73 9.49
CA ARG A 80 8.35 10.53 8.77
C ARG A 80 8.49 9.08 8.30
N ASN A 81 8.21 8.13 9.16
CA ASN A 81 8.28 6.71 8.82
C ASN A 81 7.26 6.34 7.74
N THR A 82 6.01 6.83 7.86
CA THR A 82 4.98 6.64 6.84
C THR A 82 5.42 7.14 5.47
N LEU A 83 5.99 8.35 5.42
CA LEU A 83 6.54 8.91 4.18
C LEU A 83 7.73 8.09 3.66
N THR A 84 8.58 7.57 4.54
CA THR A 84 9.69 6.69 4.14
C THR A 84 9.20 5.43 3.47
N PHE A 85 8.19 4.73 4.04
CA PHE A 85 7.56 3.56 3.41
C PHE A 85 6.88 3.92 2.09
N PHE A 86 6.18 5.05 2.04
CA PHE A 86 5.54 5.53 0.82
C PHE A 86 6.54 5.80 -0.30
N PHE A 87 7.61 6.56 -0.03
CA PHE A 87 8.62 6.86 -1.04
C PHE A 87 9.40 5.62 -1.45
N ALA A 88 9.69 4.69 -0.55
CA ALA A 88 10.29 3.41 -0.90
C ALA A 88 9.38 2.58 -1.82
N ASN A 89 8.07 2.56 -1.57
CA ASN A 89 7.12 1.89 -2.46
C ASN A 89 7.11 2.55 -3.85
N LEU A 90 6.98 3.88 -3.91
CA LEU A 90 6.83 4.62 -5.16
C LEU A 90 8.11 4.65 -6.01
N PHE A 91 9.28 4.83 -5.37
CA PHE A 91 10.55 5.05 -6.09
C PHE A 91 11.46 3.82 -6.13
N ILE A 92 11.22 2.81 -5.30
CA ILE A 92 12.01 1.57 -5.32
C ILE A 92 11.13 0.40 -5.76
N THR A 93 10.07 0.08 -5.01
CA THR A 93 9.27 -1.13 -5.26
C THR A 93 8.61 -1.09 -6.64
N LEU A 94 7.95 0.01 -6.99
CA LEU A 94 7.21 0.12 -8.25
C LEU A 94 8.13 0.12 -9.48
N PRO A 95 9.23 0.93 -9.54
CA PRO A 95 10.16 0.89 -10.68
C PRO A 95 10.89 -0.44 -10.81
N VAL A 96 11.34 -1.04 -9.70
CA VAL A 96 11.99 -2.37 -9.73
C VAL A 96 11.01 -3.43 -10.22
N SER A 97 9.74 -3.41 -9.75
CA SER A 97 8.69 -4.32 -10.25
C SER A 97 8.46 -4.16 -11.75
N LEU A 98 8.48 -2.93 -12.25
CA LEU A 98 8.33 -2.63 -13.69
C LEU A 98 9.46 -3.25 -14.51
N VAL A 99 10.70 -3.06 -14.08
CA VAL A 99 11.90 -3.61 -14.73
C VAL A 99 11.88 -5.15 -14.70
N LEU A 100 11.57 -5.75 -13.54
CA LEU A 100 11.45 -7.21 -13.41
C LEU A 100 10.35 -7.76 -14.34
N CYS A 101 9.19 -7.11 -14.38
CA CYS A 101 8.09 -7.49 -15.29
C CYS A 101 8.52 -7.43 -16.74
N TYR A 102 9.23 -6.39 -17.14
CA TYR A 102 9.73 -6.26 -18.50
C TYR A 102 10.68 -7.42 -18.86
N PHE A 103 11.59 -7.79 -17.98
CA PHE A 103 12.45 -8.96 -18.20
C PHE A 103 11.67 -10.27 -18.29
N PHE A 104 10.62 -10.44 -17.48
CA PHE A 104 9.75 -11.63 -17.59
C PHE A 104 8.93 -11.64 -18.88
N PHE A 105 8.48 -10.48 -19.34
CA PHE A 105 7.82 -10.29 -20.63
C PHE A 105 8.75 -10.66 -21.80
N LYS A 106 10.02 -10.28 -21.74
CA LYS A 106 11.05 -10.65 -22.73
C LYS A 106 11.49 -12.11 -22.64
N LYS A 107 10.96 -12.88 -21.67
CA LYS A 107 11.29 -14.31 -21.46
C LYS A 107 12.78 -14.57 -21.37
N ILE A 108 13.52 -13.74 -20.62
CA ILE A 108 14.96 -13.97 -20.36
C ILE A 108 15.21 -15.36 -19.78
N TRP A 109 16.47 -15.83 -19.87
CA TRP A 109 16.84 -17.12 -19.32
C TRP A 109 16.47 -17.25 -17.83
N GLY A 110 15.82 -18.34 -17.43
CA GLY A 110 15.39 -18.58 -16.06
C GLY A 110 14.13 -17.80 -15.61
N TYR A 111 13.47 -17.01 -16.47
CA TYR A 111 12.35 -16.14 -16.11
C TYR A 111 11.22 -16.84 -15.32
N LYS A 112 10.98 -18.14 -15.59
CA LYS A 112 9.94 -18.93 -14.89
C LYS A 112 10.29 -19.11 -13.40
N VAL A 113 11.56 -19.39 -13.11
CA VAL A 113 12.07 -19.58 -11.74
C VAL A 113 12.05 -18.26 -10.99
N PHE A 114 12.58 -17.20 -11.60
CA PHE A 114 12.58 -15.87 -10.99
C PHE A 114 11.15 -15.38 -10.72
N ARG A 115 10.26 -15.55 -11.69
CA ARG A 115 8.85 -15.19 -11.53
C ARG A 115 8.19 -15.94 -10.36
N PHE A 116 8.45 -17.24 -10.22
CA PHE A 116 7.96 -18.03 -9.09
C PHE A 116 8.50 -17.52 -7.76
N VAL A 117 9.81 -17.27 -7.67
CA VAL A 117 10.47 -16.77 -6.45
C VAL A 117 9.91 -15.42 -6.02
N PHE A 118 9.72 -14.48 -6.95
CA PHE A 118 9.15 -13.16 -6.63
C PHE A 118 7.64 -13.21 -6.31
N TYR A 119 6.91 -14.24 -6.76
CA TYR A 119 5.51 -14.43 -6.39
C TYR A 119 5.34 -15.11 -5.03
N LEU A 120 6.31 -15.89 -4.59
CA LEU A 120 6.22 -16.68 -3.37
C LEU A 120 5.80 -15.83 -2.14
N PRO A 121 6.37 -14.63 -1.90
CA PRO A 121 5.95 -13.80 -0.76
C PRO A 121 4.49 -13.37 -0.81
N SER A 122 3.88 -13.23 -1.98
CA SER A 122 2.47 -12.82 -2.12
C SER A 122 1.48 -13.98 -1.95
N ILE A 123 1.94 -15.22 -2.02
CA ILE A 123 1.11 -16.43 -1.88
C ILE A 123 1.12 -16.93 -0.43
N VAL A 124 2.25 -16.81 0.25
CA VAL A 124 2.42 -17.26 1.63
C VAL A 124 1.83 -16.23 2.59
N ALA A 125 1.18 -16.70 3.66
CA ALA A 125 0.65 -15.79 4.69
C ALA A 125 1.76 -14.89 5.27
N ALA A 126 1.48 -13.59 5.39
CA ALA A 126 2.45 -12.60 5.84
C ALA A 126 3.06 -12.94 7.21
N SER A 127 2.25 -13.50 8.14
CA SER A 127 2.72 -13.93 9.46
C SER A 127 3.80 -15.01 9.38
N VAL A 128 3.63 -16.00 8.49
CA VAL A 128 4.62 -17.07 8.28
C VAL A 128 5.91 -16.50 7.71
N TYR A 129 5.78 -15.60 6.73
CA TYR A 129 6.96 -15.00 6.09
C TYR A 129 7.75 -14.11 7.06
N VAL A 130 7.07 -13.36 7.93
CA VAL A 130 7.71 -12.57 8.99
C VAL A 130 8.46 -13.48 9.97
N VAL A 131 7.86 -14.60 10.40
CA VAL A 131 8.51 -15.55 11.31
C VAL A 131 9.76 -16.13 10.67
N LEU A 132 9.68 -16.57 9.40
CA LEU A 132 10.85 -17.07 8.67
C LEU A 132 11.96 -16.02 8.57
N PHE A 133 11.60 -14.77 8.25
CA PHE A 133 12.55 -13.69 8.16
C PHE A 133 13.20 -13.37 9.52
N LYS A 134 12.41 -13.36 10.61
CA LYS A 134 12.96 -13.22 11.98
C LYS A 134 14.01 -14.28 12.31
N TYR A 135 13.74 -15.56 11.99
CA TYR A 135 14.71 -16.63 12.18
C TYR A 135 15.97 -16.45 11.32
N LEU A 136 15.82 -15.94 10.11
CA LEU A 136 16.93 -15.72 9.21
C LEU A 136 17.89 -14.64 9.71
N ILE A 137 17.35 -13.53 10.28
CA ILE A 137 18.11 -12.37 10.77
C ILE A 137 18.40 -12.42 12.29
N ALA A 138 17.98 -13.47 12.98
CA ALA A 138 18.27 -13.61 14.42
C ALA A 138 19.80 -13.76 14.66
N THR A 139 20.27 -13.35 15.84
CA THR A 139 21.68 -13.48 16.24
C THR A 139 22.16 -14.94 16.16
N ASN A 140 21.31 -15.87 16.56
CA ASN A 140 21.54 -17.32 16.45
C ASN A 140 20.99 -17.93 15.15
N GLY A 141 20.62 -17.10 14.17
CA GLY A 141 20.08 -17.53 12.88
C GLY A 141 21.15 -17.65 11.79
N VAL A 142 20.67 -17.79 10.56
CA VAL A 142 21.58 -17.96 9.39
C VAL A 142 22.51 -16.77 9.21
N LEU A 143 21.97 -15.54 9.33
CA LEU A 143 22.75 -14.32 9.16
C LEU A 143 23.77 -14.16 10.30
N GLY A 144 23.35 -14.42 11.55
CA GLY A 144 24.25 -14.41 12.71
C GLY A 144 25.41 -15.38 12.57
N ALA A 145 25.14 -16.63 12.18
CA ALA A 145 26.19 -17.64 11.95
C ALA A 145 27.19 -17.25 10.84
N ILE A 146 26.72 -16.61 9.77
CA ILE A 146 27.60 -16.12 8.69
C ILE A 146 28.51 -14.98 9.20
N MET A 147 27.94 -14.04 9.97
CA MET A 147 28.68 -12.89 10.52
C MET A 147 29.70 -13.32 11.57
N GLU A 148 29.31 -14.22 12.47
CA GLU A 148 30.20 -14.81 13.46
C GLU A 148 31.36 -15.56 12.78
N GLY A 149 31.05 -16.36 11.74
CA GLY A 149 32.10 -17.03 10.93
C GLY A 149 33.04 -16.09 10.19
N ALA A 150 32.59 -14.85 9.93
CA ALA A 150 33.42 -13.78 9.38
C ALA A 150 34.16 -12.96 10.45
N GLY A 151 34.01 -13.29 11.74
CA GLY A 151 34.64 -12.59 12.87
C GLY A 151 34.00 -11.23 13.18
N VAL A 152 32.76 -11.00 12.74
CA VAL A 152 31.97 -9.77 12.99
C VAL A 152 30.99 -10.03 14.10
N GLU A 153 30.99 -9.21 15.15
CA GLU A 153 29.92 -9.23 16.16
C GLU A 153 28.61 -8.81 15.51
N PHE A 154 27.61 -9.65 15.65
CA PHE A 154 26.28 -9.43 15.07
C PHE A 154 25.23 -9.34 16.17
N ASP A 155 24.63 -8.16 16.30
CA ASP A 155 23.53 -7.91 17.22
C ASP A 155 22.16 -7.97 16.52
N SER A 156 21.11 -8.01 17.30
CA SER A 156 19.74 -8.09 16.80
C SER A 156 19.35 -6.85 16.00
N LEU A 157 19.08 -7.02 14.72
CA LEU A 157 18.65 -5.93 13.83
C LEU A 157 17.28 -5.35 14.17
N LEU A 158 16.43 -6.11 14.87
CA LEU A 158 15.05 -5.69 15.21
C LEU A 158 14.93 -4.98 16.55
N PHE A 159 15.88 -5.21 17.45
CA PHE A 159 15.86 -4.65 18.80
C PHE A 159 16.90 -3.53 19.01
N ASN A 160 17.37 -2.95 17.92
CA ASN A 160 18.18 -1.76 17.90
C ASN A 160 17.41 -0.65 17.15
N VAL A 161 17.30 0.52 17.76
CA VAL A 161 16.54 1.68 17.23
C VAL A 161 17.02 2.09 15.84
N GLU A 162 18.33 2.08 15.61
CA GLU A 162 18.90 2.50 14.33
C GLU A 162 18.65 1.52 13.17
N THR A 163 18.54 0.22 13.47
CA THR A 163 18.44 -0.84 12.45
C THR A 163 17.03 -1.41 12.27
N SER A 164 16.15 -1.21 13.25
CA SER A 164 14.80 -1.78 13.26
C SER A 164 13.98 -1.30 12.05
N LEU A 165 13.82 0.02 11.88
CA LEU A 165 13.05 0.59 10.76
C LEU A 165 13.63 0.22 9.39
N PRO A 166 14.95 0.37 9.13
CA PRO A 166 15.56 -0.06 7.86
C PRO A 166 15.33 -1.55 7.56
N THR A 167 15.43 -2.41 8.58
CA THR A 167 15.20 -3.87 8.42
C THR A 167 13.75 -4.18 8.02
N ILE A 168 12.77 -3.56 8.67
CA ILE A 168 11.35 -3.73 8.34
C ILE A 168 11.05 -3.15 6.96
N LEU A 169 11.66 -2.00 6.61
CA LEU A 169 11.53 -1.40 5.29
C LEU A 169 12.10 -2.30 4.19
N PHE A 170 13.29 -2.85 4.38
CA PHE A 170 13.89 -3.82 3.46
C PHE A 170 12.98 -5.03 3.23
N TYR A 171 12.51 -5.64 4.33
CA TYR A 171 11.54 -6.74 4.24
C TYR A 171 10.30 -6.34 3.44
N THR A 172 9.73 -5.16 3.72
CA THR A 172 8.51 -4.69 3.05
C THR A 172 8.73 -4.51 1.55
N VAL A 173 9.84 -3.89 1.15
CA VAL A 173 10.22 -3.74 -0.27
C VAL A 173 10.36 -5.10 -0.94
N MET A 174 11.09 -6.03 -0.32
CA MET A 174 11.35 -7.38 -0.88
C MET A 174 10.06 -8.19 -1.06
N THR A 175 9.09 -8.07 -0.16
CA THR A 175 7.84 -8.85 -0.22
C THR A 175 6.75 -8.20 -1.07
N SER A 176 6.86 -6.91 -1.37
CA SER A 176 5.82 -6.16 -2.11
C SER A 176 5.87 -6.33 -3.63
N PHE A 177 6.91 -6.93 -4.19
CA PHE A 177 7.05 -7.09 -5.65
C PHE A 177 5.95 -7.94 -6.27
N GLY A 178 5.51 -9.01 -5.61
CA GLY A 178 4.62 -10.01 -6.17
C GLY A 178 3.30 -9.45 -6.72
N GLY A 179 2.63 -8.60 -5.96
CA GLY A 179 1.37 -7.95 -6.37
C GLY A 179 1.53 -7.06 -7.60
N ASN A 180 2.56 -6.22 -7.62
CA ASN A 180 2.86 -5.35 -8.75
C ASN A 180 3.21 -6.16 -10.01
N ILE A 181 3.99 -7.24 -9.86
CA ILE A 181 4.38 -8.12 -10.97
C ILE A 181 3.16 -8.79 -11.60
N ILE A 182 2.15 -9.17 -10.82
CA ILE A 182 0.92 -9.76 -11.36
C ILE A 182 0.18 -8.74 -12.24
N LEU A 183 -0.01 -7.52 -11.76
CA LEU A 183 -0.77 -6.48 -12.47
C LEU A 183 -0.01 -5.97 -13.71
N LEU A 184 1.25 -5.60 -13.54
CA LEU A 184 2.09 -5.12 -14.65
C LEU A 184 2.34 -6.22 -15.69
N GLY A 185 2.61 -7.45 -15.25
CA GLY A 185 2.80 -8.60 -16.14
C GLY A 185 1.54 -8.95 -16.93
N GLY A 186 0.36 -8.82 -16.30
CA GLY A 186 -0.93 -8.92 -16.99
C GLY A 186 -1.05 -7.87 -18.09
N ALA A 187 -0.80 -6.60 -17.78
CA ALA A 187 -0.86 -5.51 -18.76
C ALA A 187 0.14 -5.71 -19.91
N MET A 188 1.39 -6.08 -19.62
CA MET A 188 2.41 -6.32 -20.65
C MET A 188 2.05 -7.49 -21.57
N ASN A 189 1.41 -8.54 -21.04
CA ASN A 189 0.98 -9.69 -21.86
C ASN A 189 -0.15 -9.36 -22.86
N HIS A 190 -0.85 -8.24 -22.71
CA HIS A 190 -1.85 -7.75 -23.65
C HIS A 190 -1.26 -6.90 -24.78
N ILE A 191 0.03 -6.58 -24.74
CA ILE A 191 0.71 -5.84 -25.82
C ILE A 191 0.79 -6.75 -27.05
N ASP A 192 0.37 -6.22 -28.21
CA ASP A 192 0.48 -6.94 -29.48
C ASP A 192 1.96 -7.23 -29.80
N GLY A 193 2.26 -8.50 -30.07
CA GLY A 193 3.61 -8.94 -30.45
C GLY A 193 4.14 -8.26 -31.70
N GLY A 194 3.27 -7.89 -32.64
CA GLY A 194 3.63 -7.17 -33.84
C GLY A 194 4.28 -5.81 -33.59
N ILE A 195 3.83 -5.08 -32.53
CA ILE A 195 4.43 -3.81 -32.14
C ILE A 195 5.89 -4.02 -31.68
N ILE A 196 6.12 -5.07 -30.90
CA ILE A 196 7.46 -5.40 -30.38
C ILE A 196 8.39 -5.90 -31.49
N GLU A 197 7.85 -6.64 -32.46
CA GLU A 197 8.60 -7.11 -33.63
C GLU A 197 8.97 -5.95 -34.56
N ALA A 198 8.05 -5.02 -34.84
CA ALA A 198 8.32 -3.82 -35.60
C ALA A 198 9.42 -2.97 -34.96
N ALA A 199 9.33 -2.75 -33.62
CA ALA A 199 10.36 -2.02 -32.89
C ALA A 199 11.75 -2.66 -33.00
N LYS A 200 11.83 -3.99 -33.02
CA LYS A 200 13.11 -4.71 -33.21
C LYS A 200 13.65 -4.53 -34.64
N LEU A 201 12.79 -4.53 -35.64
CA LEU A 201 13.18 -4.28 -37.04
C LEU A 201 13.74 -2.86 -37.23
N ASP A 202 13.19 -1.89 -36.50
CA ASP A 202 13.68 -0.51 -36.43
C ASP A 202 14.98 -0.36 -35.62
N GLY A 203 15.56 -1.43 -35.09
CA GLY A 203 16.81 -1.41 -34.30
C GLY A 203 16.63 -0.87 -32.90
N CYS A 204 15.40 -0.88 -32.35
CA CYS A 204 15.12 -0.38 -31.00
C CYS A 204 15.84 -1.22 -29.92
N GLY A 205 16.67 -0.58 -29.11
CA GLY A 205 17.33 -1.23 -27.98
C GLY A 205 16.38 -1.49 -26.81
N MET A 206 16.69 -2.47 -25.96
CA MET A 206 15.85 -2.93 -24.84
C MET A 206 15.34 -1.78 -23.93
N PHE A 207 16.22 -0.86 -23.53
CA PHE A 207 15.84 0.26 -22.66
C PHE A 207 14.89 1.23 -23.36
N THR A 208 15.15 1.52 -24.63
CA THR A 208 14.28 2.39 -25.45
C THR A 208 12.92 1.74 -25.68
N GLU A 209 12.89 0.43 -25.98
CA GLU A 209 11.64 -0.35 -26.10
C GLU A 209 10.84 -0.29 -24.80
N MET A 210 11.49 -0.52 -23.64
CA MET A 210 10.81 -0.47 -22.34
C MET A 210 10.19 0.91 -22.09
N VAL A 211 10.97 2.00 -22.23
CA VAL A 211 10.55 3.34 -21.83
C VAL A 211 9.63 3.99 -22.87
N LYS A 212 9.89 3.82 -24.17
CA LYS A 212 9.15 4.54 -25.22
C LYS A 212 7.98 3.75 -25.82
N ILE A 213 7.92 2.42 -25.60
CA ILE A 213 6.88 1.57 -26.17
C ILE A 213 6.08 0.89 -25.08
N VAL A 214 6.74 0.10 -24.22
CA VAL A 214 6.05 -0.72 -23.23
C VAL A 214 5.40 0.14 -22.15
N VAL A 215 6.13 1.09 -21.56
CA VAL A 215 5.60 1.96 -20.49
C VAL A 215 4.38 2.78 -20.95
N PRO A 216 4.36 3.45 -22.12
CA PRO A 216 3.16 4.11 -22.60
C PRO A 216 1.97 3.17 -22.81
N LEU A 217 2.20 1.98 -23.36
CA LEU A 217 1.13 1.02 -23.63
C LEU A 217 0.51 0.44 -22.34
N ILE A 218 1.29 0.31 -21.26
CA ILE A 218 0.78 -0.15 -19.96
C ILE A 218 0.45 1.00 -19.01
N TRP A 219 0.52 2.25 -19.47
CA TRP A 219 0.30 3.45 -18.65
C TRP A 219 -1.00 3.43 -17.84
N PRO A 220 -2.15 2.95 -18.37
CA PRO A 220 -3.38 2.84 -17.59
C PRO A 220 -3.22 1.98 -16.33
N THR A 221 -2.47 0.88 -16.42
CA THR A 221 -2.18 0.01 -15.26
C THR A 221 -1.15 0.65 -14.33
N LEU A 222 -0.10 1.24 -14.88
CA LEU A 222 0.94 1.92 -14.09
C LEU A 222 0.37 3.12 -13.32
N SER A 223 -0.44 3.95 -13.97
CA SER A 223 -1.13 5.08 -13.32
C SER A 223 -2.06 4.61 -12.21
N THR A 224 -2.77 3.50 -12.39
CA THR A 224 -3.61 2.90 -11.35
C THR A 224 -2.79 2.48 -10.14
N LEU A 225 -1.62 1.86 -10.32
CA LEU A 225 -0.71 1.49 -9.22
C LEU A 225 -0.18 2.73 -8.48
N ILE A 226 0.16 3.79 -9.20
CA ILE A 226 0.57 5.07 -8.59
C ILE A 226 -0.59 5.66 -7.77
N ILE A 227 -1.80 5.69 -8.30
CA ILE A 227 -2.98 6.17 -7.57
C ILE A 227 -3.21 5.33 -6.31
N PHE A 228 -3.10 4.01 -6.38
CA PHE A 228 -3.23 3.14 -5.21
C PHE A 228 -2.15 3.41 -4.15
N ALA A 229 -0.92 3.72 -4.55
CA ALA A 229 0.12 4.13 -3.61
C ALA A 229 -0.28 5.41 -2.84
N PHE A 230 -0.84 6.40 -3.52
CA PHE A 230 -1.31 7.64 -2.89
C PHE A 230 -2.56 7.45 -2.03
N VAL A 231 -3.52 6.62 -2.46
CA VAL A 231 -4.69 6.26 -1.64
C VAL A 231 -4.28 5.52 -0.37
N GLY A 232 -3.26 4.65 -0.48
CA GLY A 232 -2.70 3.90 0.64
C GLY A 232 -1.70 4.68 1.51
N LEU A 233 -1.40 5.96 1.22
CA LEU A 233 -0.34 6.74 1.86
C LEU A 233 -0.39 6.64 3.40
N PHE A 234 -1.54 6.88 4.00
CA PHE A 234 -1.70 6.84 5.46
C PHE A 234 -2.25 5.52 5.99
N SER A 235 -2.53 4.55 5.12
CA SER A 235 -3.04 3.22 5.51
C SER A 235 -1.94 2.18 5.63
N ALA A 236 -0.71 2.50 5.22
CA ALA A 236 0.41 1.58 5.28
C ALA A 236 0.90 1.41 6.72
N SER A 237 0.50 0.32 7.37
CA SER A 237 1.03 -0.06 8.69
C SER A 237 2.34 -0.86 8.60
N GLY A 238 2.65 -1.37 7.41
CA GLY A 238 3.72 -2.33 7.26
C GLY A 238 3.52 -3.57 8.14
N PRO A 239 4.48 -4.47 8.21
CA PRO A 239 4.45 -5.62 9.11
C PRO A 239 4.92 -5.29 10.54
N ILE A 240 4.86 -4.03 11.00
CA ILE A 240 5.42 -3.56 12.27
C ILE A 240 4.85 -4.37 13.44
N LEU A 241 3.52 -4.57 13.46
CA LEU A 241 2.87 -5.40 14.49
C LEU A 241 3.46 -6.81 14.55
N LEU A 242 3.72 -7.42 13.41
CA LEU A 242 4.24 -8.78 13.34
C LEU A 242 5.72 -8.85 13.74
N PHE A 243 6.49 -7.80 13.53
CA PHE A 243 7.89 -7.72 13.90
C PHE A 243 8.10 -7.32 15.36
N LEU A 244 7.45 -6.26 15.81
CA LEU A 244 7.74 -5.58 17.07
C LEU A 244 6.63 -5.70 18.11
N ASN A 245 5.44 -6.23 17.76
CA ASN A 245 4.24 -6.23 18.58
C ASN A 245 3.92 -4.80 19.07
N ASP A 246 3.96 -4.57 20.40
CA ASP A 246 3.73 -3.28 21.05
C ASP A 246 4.98 -2.37 21.12
N LYS A 247 6.15 -2.87 20.75
CA LYS A 247 7.43 -2.14 20.86
C LYS A 247 7.76 -1.20 19.69
N GLY A 248 6.78 -0.91 18.84
CA GLY A 248 7.00 -0.04 17.68
C GLY A 248 7.43 1.38 18.07
N SER A 249 6.92 1.95 19.18
CA SER A 249 7.34 3.24 19.71
C SER A 249 8.75 3.19 20.29
N ASP A 250 9.08 2.16 21.07
CA ASP A 250 10.40 1.98 21.70
C ASP A 250 11.52 1.87 20.64
N MET A 251 11.19 1.28 19.47
CA MET A 251 12.12 1.10 18.34
C MET A 251 12.02 2.23 17.31
N GLU A 252 11.32 3.31 17.58
CA GLU A 252 11.08 4.43 16.66
C GLU A 252 10.58 4.01 15.28
N ALA A 253 9.88 2.88 15.18
CA ALA A 253 9.46 2.27 13.92
C ALA A 253 7.97 2.47 13.58
N ASN A 254 7.21 3.20 14.42
CA ASN A 254 5.80 3.44 14.18
C ASN A 254 5.55 4.19 12.87
N THR A 255 4.57 3.70 12.09
CA THR A 255 3.90 4.48 11.03
C THR A 255 2.62 5.09 11.58
N MET A 256 2.03 6.06 10.88
CA MET A 256 0.77 6.71 11.31
C MET A 256 -0.35 5.69 11.52
N SER A 257 -0.52 4.77 10.59
CA SER A 257 -1.54 3.73 10.69
C SER A 257 -1.29 2.78 11.86
N PHE A 258 -0.04 2.37 12.08
CA PHE A 258 0.30 1.49 13.20
C PHE A 258 0.20 2.24 14.54
N TRP A 259 0.62 3.49 14.59
CA TRP A 259 0.48 4.32 15.79
C TRP A 259 -0.98 4.55 16.19
N ILE A 260 -1.87 4.86 15.24
CA ILE A 260 -3.32 4.92 15.47
C ILE A 260 -3.83 3.58 16.01
N TYR A 261 -3.44 2.47 15.38
CA TYR A 261 -3.82 1.14 15.83
C TYR A 261 -3.34 0.85 17.25
N SER A 262 -2.10 1.19 17.58
CA SER A 262 -1.51 0.93 18.91
C SER A 262 -2.22 1.73 20.01
N GLN A 263 -2.59 2.98 19.75
CA GLN A 263 -3.36 3.81 20.69
C GLN A 263 -4.74 3.18 20.97
N VAL A 264 -5.40 2.68 19.94
CA VAL A 264 -6.71 2.03 20.08
C VAL A 264 -6.59 0.68 20.80
N TYR A 265 -5.68 -0.19 20.33
CA TYR A 265 -5.62 -1.57 20.74
C TYR A 265 -4.92 -1.78 22.09
N PHE A 266 -3.79 -1.11 22.31
CA PHE A 266 -2.98 -1.28 23.54
C PHE A 266 -3.34 -0.26 24.62
N SER A 267 -3.69 0.98 24.25
CA SER A 267 -3.98 2.04 25.21
C SER A 267 -5.48 2.26 25.48
N GLY A 268 -6.36 1.68 24.65
CA GLY A 268 -7.81 1.85 24.77
C GLY A 268 -8.27 3.30 24.49
N GLU A 269 -7.46 4.08 23.81
CA GLU A 269 -7.74 5.46 23.41
C GLU A 269 -8.43 5.46 22.02
N TYR A 270 -9.66 5.97 21.92
CA TYR A 270 -10.41 5.96 20.66
C TYR A 270 -10.55 7.36 20.06
N TYR A 271 -10.72 8.38 20.88
CA TYR A 271 -11.14 9.71 20.44
C TYR A 271 -10.05 10.46 19.70
N TYR A 272 -8.85 10.53 20.28
CA TYR A 272 -7.73 11.21 19.66
C TYR A 272 -7.23 10.54 18.38
N PRO A 273 -7.05 9.20 18.32
CA PRO A 273 -6.74 8.49 17.08
C PRO A 273 -7.79 8.69 15.98
N SER A 274 -9.08 8.75 16.33
CA SER A 274 -10.16 9.01 15.37
C SER A 274 -10.05 10.42 14.77
N ALA A 275 -9.71 11.42 15.57
CA ALA A 275 -9.48 12.79 15.08
C ALA A 275 -8.28 12.85 14.12
N ILE A 276 -7.18 12.16 14.45
CA ILE A 276 -6.02 12.09 13.57
C ILE A 276 -6.37 11.38 12.26
N GLY A 277 -7.05 10.22 12.31
CA GLY A 277 -7.49 9.49 11.13
C GLY A 277 -8.37 10.34 10.21
N LEU A 278 -9.27 11.15 10.77
CA LEU A 278 -10.12 12.06 10.02
C LEU A 278 -9.30 13.16 9.33
N VAL A 279 -8.34 13.78 10.03
CA VAL A 279 -7.43 14.80 9.45
C VAL A 279 -6.56 14.20 8.35
N LEU A 280 -5.98 13.02 8.57
CA LEU A 280 -5.17 12.35 7.56
C LEU A 280 -5.99 11.98 6.32
N THR A 281 -7.25 11.56 6.49
CA THR A 281 -8.16 11.29 5.38
C THR A 281 -8.51 12.58 4.64
N ALA A 282 -8.80 13.66 5.35
CA ALA A 282 -9.10 14.97 4.77
C ALA A 282 -7.92 15.56 3.97
N ILE A 283 -6.69 15.20 4.30
CA ILE A 283 -5.48 15.57 3.55
C ILE A 283 -5.19 14.57 2.42
N GLY A 284 -5.24 13.28 2.70
CA GLY A 284 -4.85 12.23 1.77
C GLY A 284 -5.78 12.11 0.56
N TYR A 285 -7.10 12.27 0.78
CA TYR A 285 -8.07 12.17 -0.30
C TYR A 285 -7.89 13.25 -1.40
N PRO A 286 -7.78 14.55 -1.08
CA PRO A 286 -7.48 15.57 -2.09
C PRO A 286 -6.15 15.33 -2.81
N ILE A 287 -5.10 14.89 -2.10
CA ILE A 287 -3.81 14.55 -2.72
C ILE A 287 -3.99 13.43 -3.75
N ALA A 288 -4.66 12.33 -3.39
CA ALA A 288 -4.92 11.22 -4.29
C ALA A 288 -5.76 11.64 -5.51
N MET A 289 -6.77 12.50 -5.31
CA MET A 289 -7.60 13.04 -6.39
C MET A 289 -6.81 13.96 -7.33
N PHE A 290 -5.93 14.80 -6.79
CA PHE A 290 -5.06 15.66 -7.58
C PHE A 290 -4.08 14.84 -8.43
N VAL A 291 -3.47 13.82 -7.84
CA VAL A 291 -2.58 12.89 -8.55
C VAL A 291 -3.33 12.15 -9.66
N LYS A 292 -4.52 11.62 -9.35
CA LYS A 292 -5.40 10.98 -10.35
C LYS A 292 -5.71 11.91 -11.52
N TRP A 293 -6.08 13.16 -11.23
CA TRP A 293 -6.36 14.16 -12.27
C TRP A 293 -5.13 14.43 -13.14
N GLY A 294 -3.95 14.61 -12.54
CA GLY A 294 -2.70 14.83 -13.26
C GLY A 294 -2.31 13.64 -14.15
N LEU A 295 -2.40 12.42 -13.63
CA LEU A 295 -2.07 11.21 -14.38
C LEU A 295 -3.05 10.95 -15.53
N ASN A 296 -4.35 11.21 -15.35
CA ASN A 296 -5.33 11.08 -16.42
C ASN A 296 -5.08 12.07 -17.56
N LYS A 297 -4.66 13.30 -17.24
CA LYS A 297 -4.31 14.28 -18.26
C LYS A 297 -3.09 13.86 -19.11
N LEU A 298 -2.17 13.09 -18.50
CA LEU A 298 -1.05 12.48 -19.24
C LEU A 298 -1.52 11.33 -20.14
N LEU A 299 -2.56 10.58 -19.73
CA LEU A 299 -3.18 9.52 -20.54
C LEU A 299 -3.78 10.07 -21.84
N ASP A 300 -4.57 11.16 -21.75
CA ASP A 300 -5.21 11.78 -22.91
C ASP A 300 -4.18 12.23 -23.96
N THR A 301 -2.94 12.52 -23.54
CA THR A 301 -1.82 12.87 -24.43
C THR A 301 -1.13 11.67 -25.08
N VAL A 302 -1.29 10.47 -24.54
CA VAL A 302 -0.68 9.22 -25.07
C VAL A 302 -1.61 8.51 -26.05
N GLU A 303 -2.93 8.74 -25.97
CA GLU A 303 -3.93 8.19 -26.90
C GLU A 303 -4.10 9.02 -28.20
N MET A 304 -3.45 10.19 -28.31
CA MET A 304 -3.39 11.00 -29.53
C MET A 304 -2.11 10.70 -30.34
#